data_7f85393a8050f74b574be6ccd740bbab
#
_entry.id   7f85393a8050f74b574be6ccd740bbab
#
_cell.length_a   1.000
_cell.length_b   1.000
_cell.length_c   1.000
_cell.angle_alpha   90.00
_cell.angle_beta   90.00
_cell.angle_gamma   90.00
#
_symmetry.space_group_name_H-M   'P 1'
#
loop_
_entity.id
_entity.type
_entity.pdbx_description
1 polymer ?
#
loop_
_entity_poly.entity_id
_entity_poly.type
_entity_poly.pdbx_seq_one_letter_code
_entity_poly.pdbx_strand_id
1 'polypeptide(L)'
;MDEHCFYVDVEYILYPIPYVNTVVYFDIYVYMYRLAQATQSVSMAGFQKHIQNHIDVIYHVLDYIIDYKKQPNYNKVRGAYMARRIGDMVNDQASIFSSYSLGDKHIKKMFIEFDATIKEKSPYVYKRSGELSGMLRLLRKTNFKMYRLIVGLSKIRNRK
;
A
#
# COMPACT_ATOMS: atom_id res chain seq x y z
N MET A 1 -7.12 -12.80 9.65
CA MET A 1 -7.20 -11.31 9.71
C MET A 1 -6.61 -10.86 11.03
N ASP A 2 -5.95 -9.75 11.01
CA ASP A 2 -5.32 -9.19 12.21
C ASP A 2 -6.36 -8.66 13.19
N GLU A 3 -6.23 -9.03 14.46
CA GLU A 3 -7.10 -8.53 15.52
C GLU A 3 -6.59 -7.19 16.03
N HIS A 4 -7.49 -6.30 16.42
CA HIS A 4 -7.17 -4.95 16.92
C HIS A 4 -6.30 -4.10 15.97
N CYS A 5 -6.38 -4.34 14.66
CA CYS A 5 -5.64 -3.65 13.63
C CYS A 5 -6.58 -2.85 12.70
N PHE A 6 -6.14 -1.69 12.24
CA PHE A 6 -6.84 -0.92 11.21
C PHE A 6 -6.45 -1.43 9.81
N TYR A 7 -7.30 -1.17 8.81
CA TYR A 7 -7.07 -1.48 7.38
C TYR A 7 -7.11 -2.97 7.01
N VAL A 8 -7.63 -3.83 7.88
CA VAL A 8 -7.79 -5.27 7.65
C VAL A 8 -8.87 -5.62 6.60
N ASP A 9 -9.65 -4.65 6.17
CA ASP A 9 -10.59 -4.78 5.04
C ASP A 9 -9.89 -5.25 3.75
N VAL A 10 -8.63 -4.88 3.56
CA VAL A 10 -7.82 -5.37 2.44
C VAL A 10 -7.53 -6.86 2.55
N GLU A 11 -7.28 -7.38 3.75
CA GLU A 11 -7.11 -8.82 4.01
C GLU A 11 -8.40 -9.56 3.69
N TYR A 12 -9.54 -9.03 4.15
CA TYR A 12 -10.86 -9.58 3.87
C TYR A 12 -11.14 -9.68 2.35
N ILE A 13 -10.66 -8.72 1.57
CA ILE A 13 -10.80 -8.72 0.10
C ILE A 13 -9.82 -9.69 -0.55
N LEU A 14 -8.56 -9.76 -0.10
CA LEU A 14 -7.51 -10.46 -0.83
C LEU A 14 -7.37 -11.94 -0.44
N TYR A 15 -7.59 -12.32 0.81
CA TYR A 15 -7.45 -13.71 1.25
C TYR A 15 -8.41 -14.70 0.55
N PRO A 16 -9.66 -14.34 0.20
CA PRO A 16 -10.53 -15.23 -0.57
C PRO A 16 -10.14 -15.40 -2.05
N ILE A 17 -9.35 -14.49 -2.64
CA ILE A 17 -9.07 -14.48 -4.10
C ILE A 17 -8.56 -15.82 -4.64
N PRO A 18 -7.67 -16.57 -3.96
CA PRO A 18 -7.24 -17.90 -4.43
C PRO A 18 -8.39 -18.88 -4.65
N TYR A 19 -9.50 -18.70 -3.98
CA TYR A 19 -10.64 -19.63 -3.98
C TYR A 19 -11.82 -19.15 -4.85
N VAL A 20 -11.79 -17.91 -5.35
CA VAL A 20 -12.86 -17.34 -6.18
C VAL A 20 -12.84 -18.00 -7.56
N ASN A 21 -13.91 -18.69 -7.93
CA ASN A 21 -14.09 -19.31 -9.26
C ASN A 21 -15.03 -18.50 -10.14
N THR A 22 -16.04 -17.87 -9.55
CA THR A 22 -17.07 -17.12 -10.28
C THR A 22 -17.28 -15.78 -9.59
N VAL A 23 -17.46 -14.72 -10.39
CA VAL A 23 -17.84 -13.39 -9.92
C VAL A 23 -19.13 -13.00 -10.61
N VAL A 24 -20.12 -12.56 -9.83
CA VAL A 24 -21.38 -12.03 -10.33
C VAL A 24 -21.46 -10.55 -9.95
N TYR A 25 -21.75 -9.73 -10.93
CA TYR A 25 -21.96 -8.30 -10.74
C TYR A 25 -23.47 -8.01 -10.64
N PHE A 26 -23.84 -7.21 -9.65
CA PHE A 26 -25.20 -6.68 -9.50
C PHE A 26 -25.14 -5.16 -9.57
N ASP A 27 -25.93 -4.56 -10.43
CA ASP A 27 -26.07 -3.09 -10.53
C ASP A 27 -27.09 -2.58 -9.50
N ILE A 28 -26.74 -2.74 -8.23
CA ILE A 28 -27.55 -2.30 -7.07
C ILE A 28 -26.67 -1.62 -6.03
N TYR A 29 -27.24 -0.69 -5.29
CA TYR A 29 -26.59 -0.09 -4.13
C TYR A 29 -26.71 -1.05 -2.94
N VAL A 30 -25.58 -1.64 -2.55
CA VAL A 30 -25.51 -2.55 -1.37
C VAL A 30 -25.17 -1.77 -0.10
N TYR A 31 -24.42 -0.68 -0.23
CA TYR A 31 -23.93 0.10 0.90
C TYR A 31 -23.70 1.57 0.52
N MET A 32 -24.07 2.49 1.42
CA MET A 32 -23.77 3.91 1.29
C MET A 32 -22.67 4.30 2.30
N TYR A 33 -21.49 4.58 1.79
CA TYR A 33 -20.35 4.96 2.63
C TYR A 33 -20.41 6.45 2.96
N ARG A 34 -20.45 6.79 4.26
CA ARG A 34 -20.40 8.18 4.71
C ARG A 34 -18.96 8.68 4.66
N LEU A 35 -18.68 9.62 3.75
CA LEU A 35 -17.36 10.23 3.58
C LEU A 35 -17.20 11.49 4.46
N ALA A 36 -15.92 11.91 4.61
CA ALA A 36 -15.53 13.20 5.21
C ALA A 36 -15.86 13.38 6.71
N GLN A 37 -15.91 12.31 7.49
CA GLN A 37 -15.88 12.43 8.95
C GLN A 37 -14.44 12.60 9.44
N ALA A 38 -14.19 13.63 10.26
CA ALA A 38 -12.85 13.93 10.79
C ALA A 38 -12.24 12.79 11.63
N THR A 39 -13.09 11.90 12.15
CA THR A 39 -12.71 10.74 12.97
C THR A 39 -12.44 9.46 12.17
N GLN A 40 -12.58 9.50 10.84
CA GLN A 40 -12.36 8.31 10.01
C GLN A 40 -10.88 7.92 9.94
N SER A 41 -10.60 6.63 10.06
CA SER A 41 -9.25 6.05 9.90
C SER A 41 -8.62 6.33 8.54
N VAL A 42 -9.45 6.53 7.51
CA VAL A 42 -9.04 6.87 6.14
C VAL A 42 -8.69 8.35 5.91
N SER A 43 -8.74 9.19 6.96
CA SER A 43 -8.19 10.54 6.89
C SER A 43 -6.64 10.50 6.94
N MET A 44 -5.97 11.53 6.39
CA MET A 44 -4.50 11.58 6.45
C MET A 44 -3.98 11.55 7.90
N ALA A 45 -4.68 12.22 8.83
CA ALA A 45 -4.36 12.16 10.25
C ALA A 45 -4.57 10.76 10.84
N GLY A 46 -5.63 10.05 10.42
CA GLY A 46 -5.88 8.67 10.79
C GLY A 46 -4.76 7.74 10.30
N PHE A 47 -4.35 7.86 9.03
CA PHE A 47 -3.24 7.11 8.47
C PHE A 47 -1.91 7.38 9.20
N GLN A 48 -1.63 8.64 9.53
CA GLN A 48 -0.43 8.98 10.31
C GLN A 48 -0.47 8.37 11.71
N LYS A 49 -1.61 8.41 12.38
CA LYS A 49 -1.79 7.82 13.71
C LYS A 49 -1.61 6.31 13.73
N HIS A 50 -2.05 5.63 12.68
CA HIS A 50 -2.06 4.17 12.56
C HIS A 50 -1.11 3.66 11.47
N ILE A 51 0.00 4.39 11.23
CA ILE A 51 0.93 4.08 10.14
C ILE A 51 1.51 2.67 10.23
N GLN A 52 1.78 2.19 11.45
CA GLN A 52 2.32 0.85 11.65
C GLN A 52 1.30 -0.22 11.22
N ASN A 53 0.03 -0.07 11.59
CA ASN A 53 -1.01 -1.02 11.15
C ASN A 53 -1.08 -1.14 9.61
N HIS A 54 -0.98 -0.02 8.91
CA HIS A 54 -1.00 -0.04 7.45
C HIS A 54 0.23 -0.74 6.85
N ILE A 55 1.41 -0.57 7.47
CA ILE A 55 2.64 -1.28 7.09
C ILE A 55 2.51 -2.78 7.34
N ASP A 56 2.01 -3.17 8.53
CA ASP A 56 1.89 -4.57 8.95
C ASP A 56 0.91 -5.31 8.03
N VAL A 57 -0.24 -4.72 7.72
CA VAL A 57 -1.21 -5.29 6.78
C VAL A 57 -0.58 -5.49 5.38
N ILE A 58 0.20 -4.52 4.88
CA ILE A 58 0.91 -4.68 3.61
C ILE A 58 1.85 -5.88 3.66
N TYR A 59 2.61 -6.04 4.74
CA TYR A 59 3.54 -7.15 4.87
C TYR A 59 2.81 -8.50 4.98
N HIS A 60 1.73 -8.60 5.76
CA HIS A 60 0.95 -9.82 5.90
C HIS A 60 0.31 -10.27 4.58
N VAL A 61 -0.30 -9.33 3.86
CA VAL A 61 -0.89 -9.65 2.55
C VAL A 61 0.20 -10.01 1.53
N LEU A 62 1.38 -9.38 1.61
CA LEU A 62 2.51 -9.71 0.74
C LEU A 62 3.03 -11.12 1.02
N ASP A 63 3.20 -11.49 2.30
CA ASP A 63 3.62 -12.84 2.69
C ASP A 63 2.59 -13.88 2.25
N TYR A 64 1.30 -13.58 2.41
CA TYR A 64 0.22 -14.45 1.92
C TYR A 64 0.31 -14.71 0.40
N ILE A 65 0.58 -13.69 -0.42
CA ILE A 65 0.77 -13.88 -1.87
C ILE A 65 2.01 -14.71 -2.19
N ILE A 66 3.10 -14.49 -1.46
CA ILE A 66 4.34 -15.26 -1.64
C ILE A 66 4.07 -16.74 -1.37
N ASP A 67 3.31 -17.04 -0.31
CA ASP A 67 2.95 -18.40 0.04
C ASP A 67 1.93 -19.01 -0.94
N TYR A 68 0.93 -18.23 -1.37
CA TYR A 68 0.02 -18.68 -2.42
C TYR A 68 0.75 -19.05 -3.71
N LYS A 69 1.79 -18.30 -4.08
CA LYS A 69 2.58 -18.58 -5.29
C LYS A 69 3.30 -19.94 -5.27
N LYS A 70 3.56 -20.48 -4.07
CA LYS A 70 4.20 -21.80 -3.88
C LYS A 70 3.19 -22.95 -3.94
N GLN A 71 1.89 -22.68 -3.89
CA GLN A 71 0.86 -23.70 -3.83
C GLN A 71 0.63 -24.38 -5.19
N PRO A 72 0.27 -25.68 -5.22
CA PRO A 72 0.00 -26.41 -6.46
C PRO A 72 -1.14 -25.82 -7.30
N ASN A 73 -2.10 -25.18 -6.63
CA ASN A 73 -3.29 -24.55 -7.23
C ASN A 73 -3.06 -23.07 -7.60
N TYR A 74 -1.81 -22.61 -7.63
CA TYR A 74 -1.50 -21.23 -7.98
C TYR A 74 -2.02 -20.85 -9.36
N ASN A 75 -2.82 -19.79 -9.40
CA ASN A 75 -3.33 -19.20 -10.64
C ASN A 75 -2.63 -17.85 -10.90
N LYS A 76 -1.96 -17.74 -12.05
CA LYS A 76 -1.19 -16.52 -12.42
C LYS A 76 -2.05 -15.26 -12.49
N VAL A 77 -3.30 -15.36 -12.97
CA VAL A 77 -4.20 -14.20 -13.09
C VAL A 77 -4.59 -13.68 -11.71
N ARG A 78 -4.98 -14.58 -10.82
CA ARG A 78 -5.30 -14.24 -9.41
C ARG A 78 -4.09 -13.64 -8.69
N GLY A 79 -2.92 -14.27 -8.82
CA GLY A 79 -1.68 -13.76 -8.24
C GLY A 79 -1.28 -12.39 -8.78
N ALA A 80 -1.47 -12.13 -10.08
CA ALA A 80 -1.20 -10.82 -10.68
C ALA A 80 -2.18 -9.74 -10.17
N TYR A 81 -3.46 -10.08 -10.01
CA TYR A 81 -4.46 -9.18 -9.42
C TYR A 81 -4.08 -8.80 -7.98
N MET A 82 -3.79 -9.78 -7.14
CA MET A 82 -3.39 -9.55 -5.75
C MET A 82 -2.12 -8.70 -5.67
N ALA A 83 -1.09 -9.03 -6.45
CA ALA A 83 0.16 -8.28 -6.47
C ALA A 83 -0.01 -6.83 -6.98
N ARG A 84 -0.96 -6.59 -7.91
CA ARG A 84 -1.33 -5.24 -8.34
C ARG A 84 -1.94 -4.45 -7.17
N ARG A 85 -2.88 -5.04 -6.44
CA ARG A 85 -3.52 -4.39 -5.28
C ARG A 85 -2.51 -4.03 -4.20
N ILE A 86 -1.53 -4.92 -3.92
CA ILE A 86 -0.45 -4.58 -2.99
C ILE A 86 0.43 -3.45 -3.55
N GLY A 87 0.69 -3.43 -4.85
CA GLY A 87 1.41 -2.32 -5.49
C GLY A 87 0.72 -0.96 -5.29
N ASP A 88 -0.62 -0.94 -5.35
CA ASP A 88 -1.42 0.26 -5.04
C ASP A 88 -1.24 0.65 -3.56
N MET A 89 -1.34 -0.31 -2.61
CA MET A 89 -1.13 -0.06 -1.18
C MET A 89 0.28 0.46 -0.86
N VAL A 90 1.31 -0.03 -1.53
CA VAL A 90 2.69 0.50 -1.39
C VAL A 90 2.75 1.97 -1.81
N ASN A 91 2.01 2.37 -2.84
CA ASN A 91 1.93 3.78 -3.25
C ASN A 91 1.16 4.64 -2.25
N ASP A 92 0.07 4.11 -1.68
CA ASP A 92 -0.67 4.78 -0.62
C ASP A 92 0.23 4.99 0.61
N GLN A 93 0.99 3.95 1.00
CA GLN A 93 1.96 4.06 2.08
C GLN A 93 3.06 5.09 1.78
N ALA A 94 3.57 5.14 0.56
CA ALA A 94 4.54 6.16 0.15
C ALA A 94 3.94 7.59 0.24
N SER A 95 2.66 7.74 -0.07
CA SER A 95 1.92 8.99 0.08
C SER A 95 1.75 9.38 1.55
N ILE A 96 1.46 8.41 2.43
CA ILE A 96 1.39 8.61 3.88
C ILE A 96 2.74 9.09 4.42
N PHE A 97 3.84 8.41 4.11
CA PHE A 97 5.19 8.86 4.50
C PHE A 97 5.50 10.28 4.01
N SER A 98 5.05 10.61 2.81
CA SER A 98 5.28 11.92 2.20
C SER A 98 4.42 13.02 2.82
N SER A 99 3.38 12.70 3.56
CA SER A 99 2.50 13.65 4.23
C SER A 99 3.12 14.27 5.48
N TYR A 100 4.08 13.60 6.10
CA TYR A 100 4.79 14.09 7.29
C TYR A 100 5.72 15.27 7.00
N SER A 101 6.25 15.89 8.05
CA SER A 101 7.22 16.97 7.91
C SER A 101 8.47 16.53 7.14
N LEU A 102 8.96 17.37 6.22
CA LEU A 102 10.17 17.10 5.44
C LEU A 102 11.44 16.97 6.28
N GLY A 103 11.42 17.52 7.52
CA GLY A 103 12.51 17.44 8.47
C GLY A 103 12.53 16.18 9.31
N ASP A 104 11.47 15.39 9.28
CA ASP A 104 11.34 14.20 10.12
C ASP A 104 12.28 13.09 9.62
N LYS A 105 13.38 12.92 10.38
CA LYS A 105 14.41 11.91 10.07
C LYS A 105 13.92 10.50 10.37
N HIS A 106 13.06 10.34 11.37
CA HIS A 106 12.51 9.04 11.76
C HIS A 106 11.61 8.49 10.65
N ILE A 107 10.67 9.30 10.17
CA ILE A 107 9.76 8.94 9.07
C ILE A 107 10.54 8.66 7.79
N LYS A 108 11.55 9.46 7.47
CA LYS A 108 12.42 9.17 6.32
C LYS A 108 13.11 7.81 6.45
N LYS A 109 13.64 7.48 7.63
CA LYS A 109 14.28 6.18 7.89
C LYS A 109 13.28 5.05 7.73
N MET A 110 12.12 5.15 8.36
CA MET A 110 11.02 4.17 8.26
C MET A 110 10.60 3.96 6.80
N PHE A 111 10.53 5.01 5.99
CA PHE A 111 10.20 4.89 4.56
C PHE A 111 11.27 4.10 3.78
N ILE A 112 12.55 4.36 4.05
CA ILE A 112 13.65 3.64 3.40
C ILE A 112 13.63 2.17 3.79
N GLU A 113 13.43 1.85 5.07
CA GLU A 113 13.34 0.48 5.59
C GLU A 113 12.14 -0.27 4.99
N PHE A 114 10.96 0.38 4.96
CA PHE A 114 9.78 -0.16 4.31
C PHE A 114 10.04 -0.50 2.83
N ASP A 115 10.60 0.45 2.07
CA ASP A 115 10.88 0.27 0.64
C ASP A 115 11.91 -0.84 0.37
N ALA A 116 12.92 -0.95 1.24
CA ALA A 116 13.91 -2.04 1.18
C ALA A 116 13.26 -3.40 1.46
N THR A 117 12.39 -3.50 2.45
CA THR A 117 11.64 -4.72 2.78
C THR A 117 10.73 -5.16 1.63
N ILE A 118 10.02 -4.22 0.97
CA ILE A 118 9.22 -4.54 -0.22
C ILE A 118 10.09 -5.08 -1.34
N LYS A 119 11.26 -4.48 -1.57
CA LYS A 119 12.20 -4.93 -2.59
C LYS A 119 12.71 -6.34 -2.34
N GLU A 120 13.06 -6.64 -1.09
CA GLU A 120 13.57 -7.95 -0.66
C GLU A 120 12.48 -9.03 -0.77
N LYS A 121 11.31 -8.79 -0.19
CA LYS A 121 10.19 -9.75 -0.18
C LYS A 121 9.62 -10.00 -1.58
N SER A 122 9.45 -8.96 -2.40
CA SER A 122 8.85 -9.09 -3.72
C SER A 122 9.38 -8.06 -4.73
N PRO A 123 10.43 -8.41 -5.49
CA PRO A 123 10.92 -7.56 -6.58
C PRO A 123 9.85 -7.19 -7.61
N TYR A 124 8.85 -8.05 -7.80
CA TYR A 124 7.72 -7.78 -8.69
C TYR A 124 6.84 -6.63 -8.18
N VAL A 125 6.41 -6.68 -6.91
CA VAL A 125 5.60 -5.61 -6.29
C VAL A 125 6.41 -4.31 -6.21
N TYR A 126 7.69 -4.41 -5.86
CA TYR A 126 8.61 -3.27 -5.85
C TYR A 126 8.67 -2.57 -7.22
N LYS A 127 8.90 -3.33 -8.29
CA LYS A 127 8.90 -2.79 -9.65
C LYS A 127 7.55 -2.15 -9.98
N ARG A 128 6.45 -2.87 -9.74
CA ARG A 128 5.09 -2.43 -10.06
C ARG A 128 4.72 -1.12 -9.35
N SER A 129 4.99 -0.99 -8.06
CA SER A 129 4.74 0.25 -7.32
C SER A 129 5.53 1.45 -7.86
N GLY A 130 6.75 1.22 -8.34
CA GLY A 130 7.55 2.26 -9.00
C GLY A 130 7.02 2.67 -10.38
N GLU A 131 6.33 1.78 -11.10
CA GLU A 131 5.64 2.12 -12.36
C GLU A 131 4.43 3.03 -12.11
N LEU A 132 3.71 2.80 -11.02
CA LEU A 132 2.50 3.53 -10.64
C LEU A 132 2.80 4.92 -10.05
N SER A 133 3.96 5.11 -9.40
CA SER A 133 4.34 6.37 -8.74
C SER A 133 5.63 6.96 -9.27
N GLY A 134 5.53 8.10 -9.96
CA GLY A 134 6.70 8.85 -10.40
C GLY A 134 7.55 9.36 -9.23
N MET A 135 6.92 9.76 -8.12
CA MET A 135 7.60 10.16 -6.89
C MET A 135 8.45 9.01 -6.32
N LEU A 136 7.83 7.84 -6.11
CA LEU A 136 8.51 6.67 -5.56
C LEU A 136 9.65 6.22 -6.48
N ARG A 137 9.43 6.21 -7.80
CA ARG A 137 10.47 5.90 -8.80
C ARG A 137 11.67 6.83 -8.71
N LEU A 138 11.46 8.14 -8.55
CA LEU A 138 12.53 9.13 -8.41
C LEU A 138 13.29 8.98 -7.09
N LEU A 139 12.56 8.74 -5.98
CA LEU A 139 13.17 8.47 -4.68
C LEU A 139 14.10 7.27 -4.75
N ARG A 140 13.68 6.18 -5.36
CA ARG A 140 14.48 4.96 -5.55
C ARG A 140 15.70 5.19 -6.45
N LYS A 141 15.54 5.91 -7.59
CA LYS A 141 16.65 6.26 -8.48
C LYS A 141 17.74 7.08 -7.79
N THR A 142 17.37 7.91 -6.84
CA THR A 142 18.30 8.78 -6.09
C THR A 142 18.73 8.18 -4.76
N ASN A 143 18.40 6.91 -4.47
CA ASN A 143 18.60 6.27 -3.18
C ASN A 143 18.15 7.17 -2.01
N PHE A 144 16.99 7.81 -2.16
CA PHE A 144 16.40 8.75 -1.20
C PHE A 144 17.30 9.97 -0.84
N LYS A 145 18.41 10.20 -1.56
CA LYS A 145 19.27 11.37 -1.33
C LYS A 145 18.52 12.68 -1.58
N MET A 146 17.67 12.72 -2.59
CA MET A 146 16.87 13.89 -2.94
C MET A 146 15.46 13.89 -2.27
N TYR A 147 15.29 13.19 -1.15
CA TYR A 147 14.00 13.03 -0.47
C TYR A 147 13.27 14.35 -0.24
N ARG A 148 13.98 15.35 0.35
CA ARG A 148 13.37 16.66 0.67
C ARG A 148 12.85 17.38 -0.58
N LEU A 149 13.62 17.36 -1.65
CA LEU A 149 13.25 18.02 -2.91
C LEU A 149 12.06 17.33 -3.56
N ILE A 150 12.15 16.00 -3.73
CA ILE A 150 11.12 15.21 -4.43
C ILE A 150 9.79 15.24 -3.69
N VAL A 151 9.81 15.02 -2.37
CA VAL A 151 8.60 15.05 -1.54
C VAL A 151 8.06 16.47 -1.41
N GLY A 152 8.93 17.48 -1.33
CA GLY A 152 8.52 18.90 -1.30
C GLY A 152 7.78 19.32 -2.55
N LEU A 153 8.28 18.97 -3.73
CA LEU A 153 7.61 19.23 -5.02
C LEU A 153 6.27 18.47 -5.12
N SER A 154 6.22 17.22 -4.66
CA SER A 154 4.97 16.45 -4.63
C SER A 154 3.91 17.13 -3.76
N LYS A 155 4.27 17.68 -2.60
CA LYS A 155 3.35 18.43 -1.73
C LYS A 155 2.81 19.70 -2.38
N ILE A 156 3.65 20.44 -3.08
CA ILE A 156 3.23 21.66 -3.78
C ILE A 156 2.21 21.34 -4.87
N ARG A 157 2.47 20.28 -5.64
CA ARG A 157 1.58 19.83 -6.71
C ARG A 157 0.19 19.40 -6.19
N ASN A 158 0.14 18.76 -5.04
CA ASN A 158 -1.11 18.24 -4.45
C ASN A 158 -1.90 19.31 -3.67
N ARG A 159 -1.40 20.56 -3.56
CA ARG A 159 -2.12 21.69 -2.96
C ARG A 159 -2.96 22.48 -3.97
N LYS A 160 -2.83 22.19 -5.26
CA LYS A 160 -3.65 22.76 -6.34
C LYS A 160 -4.82 21.84 -6.64
#